data_8e69a74bc31a50dd715184832e031be6
#
_entry.id   8e69a74bc31a50dd715184832e031be6
#
_cell.length_a   1.000
_cell.length_b   1.000
_cell.length_c   1.000
_cell.angle_alpha   90.00
_cell.angle_beta   90.00
_cell.angle_gamma   90.00
#
_symmetry.space_group_name_H-M   'P 1'
#
loop_
_entity.id
_entity.type
_entity.pdbx_description
1 polymer ?
#
loop_
_entity_poly.entity_id
_entity_poly.type
_entity_poly.pdbx_seq_one_letter_code
_entity_poly.pdbx_strand_id
1 'polypeptide(L)'
;MCIRDSNKLRIDLIKEELEELTDAMNKKDLLEVADALTDILYVTYGAGHAFGIDLDECFEEVQNSNMSKLDENGKPIYNDAGKVMKGPNYFKPNLSKFVS
;
A
#
# COMPACT_ATOMS: atom_id res chain seq x y z
N MET A 1 -4.12 22.01 -15.47
CA MET A 1 -2.98 21.51 -14.65
C MET A 1 -2.12 20.59 -15.50
N CYS A 2 -0.81 20.81 -15.55
CA CYS A 2 0.05 19.91 -16.31
C CYS A 2 0.35 18.63 -15.50
N ILE A 3 0.85 17.60 -16.19
CA ILE A 3 1.13 16.29 -15.56
C ILE A 3 2.12 16.44 -14.38
N ARG A 4 3.14 17.29 -14.55
CA ARG A 4 4.13 17.52 -13.50
C ARG A 4 3.50 18.07 -12.22
N ASP A 5 2.61 19.08 -12.36
CA ASP A 5 1.93 19.69 -11.22
C ASP A 5 1.01 18.70 -10.52
N SER A 6 0.34 17.84 -11.30
CA SER A 6 -0.52 16.79 -10.76
C SER A 6 0.30 15.75 -9.97
N ASN A 7 1.46 15.34 -10.49
CA ASN A 7 2.33 14.40 -9.80
C ASN A 7 2.84 14.99 -8.48
N LYS A 8 3.28 16.25 -8.50
CA LYS A 8 3.75 16.94 -7.29
C LYS A 8 2.65 17.01 -6.25
N LEU A 9 1.44 17.39 -6.66
CA LEU A 9 0.30 17.46 -5.75
C LEU A 9 0.03 16.11 -5.07
N ARG A 10 0.01 15.01 -5.87
CA ARG A 10 -0.27 13.69 -5.33
C ARG A 10 0.80 13.24 -4.34
N ILE A 11 2.07 13.49 -4.64
CA ILE A 11 3.17 13.17 -3.74
C ILE A 11 3.07 13.96 -2.46
N ASP A 12 2.82 15.27 -2.56
CA ASP A 12 2.73 16.15 -1.38
C ASP A 12 1.58 15.73 -0.46
N LEU A 13 0.43 15.34 -1.03
CA LEU A 13 -0.71 14.86 -0.24
C LEU A 13 -0.35 13.60 0.57
N ILE A 14 0.33 12.65 -0.07
CA ILE A 14 0.73 11.41 0.61
C ILE A 14 1.77 11.71 1.70
N LYS A 15 2.73 12.57 1.42
CA LYS A 15 3.74 12.96 2.42
C LYS A 15 3.12 13.63 3.63
N GLU A 16 2.16 14.53 3.42
CA GLU A 16 1.45 15.21 4.50
C GLU A 16 0.74 14.21 5.42
N GLU A 17 0.03 13.25 4.82
CA GLU A 17 -0.66 12.23 5.60
C GLU A 17 0.31 11.30 6.34
N LEU A 18 1.47 11.01 5.75
CA LEU A 18 2.50 10.23 6.41
C LEU A 18 3.05 10.94 7.63
N GLU A 19 3.28 12.26 7.54
CA GLU A 19 3.73 13.06 8.68
C GLU A 19 2.70 13.06 9.81
N GLU A 20 1.41 13.19 9.47
CA GLU A 20 0.34 13.13 10.46
C GLU A 20 0.28 11.76 11.14
N LEU A 21 0.45 10.68 10.37
CA LEU A 21 0.50 9.34 10.93
C LEU A 21 1.67 9.17 11.89
N THR A 22 2.84 9.67 11.52
CA THR A 22 4.04 9.60 12.35
C THR A 22 3.80 10.31 13.68
N ASP A 23 3.22 11.51 13.64
CA ASP A 23 2.92 12.27 14.85
C ASP A 23 1.90 11.55 15.73
N ALA A 24 0.85 10.99 15.11
CA ALA A 24 -0.19 10.26 15.85
C ALA A 24 0.38 9.03 16.56
N MET A 25 1.26 8.28 15.88
CA MET A 25 1.91 7.11 16.47
C MET A 25 2.83 7.50 17.61
N ASN A 26 3.57 8.61 17.48
CA ASN A 26 4.45 9.10 18.54
C ASN A 26 3.68 9.55 19.77
N LYS A 27 2.48 10.11 19.59
CA LYS A 27 1.59 10.50 20.68
C LYS A 27 0.83 9.33 21.27
N LYS A 28 0.87 8.16 20.61
CA LYS A 28 0.13 6.96 21.03
C LYS A 28 -1.39 7.20 21.08
N ASP A 29 -1.90 8.04 20.19
CA ASP A 29 -3.34 8.34 20.10
C ASP A 29 -3.96 7.47 19.03
N LEU A 30 -4.63 6.39 19.43
CA LEU A 30 -5.22 5.43 18.49
C LEU A 30 -6.27 6.04 17.59
N LEU A 31 -7.04 6.99 18.08
CA LEU A 31 -8.05 7.65 17.25
C LEU A 31 -7.40 8.45 16.13
N GLU A 32 -6.36 9.22 16.45
CA GLU A 32 -5.61 9.96 15.45
C GLU A 32 -4.88 9.04 14.48
N VAL A 33 -4.37 7.90 14.96
CA VAL A 33 -3.75 6.89 14.09
C VAL A 33 -4.76 6.35 13.10
N ALA A 34 -5.97 6.02 13.55
CA ALA A 34 -7.03 5.52 12.67
C ALA A 34 -7.41 6.56 11.62
N ASP A 35 -7.52 7.83 12.02
CA ASP A 35 -7.84 8.92 11.11
C ASP A 35 -6.74 9.09 10.05
N ALA A 36 -5.48 9.10 10.49
CA ALA A 36 -4.34 9.26 9.57
C ALA A 36 -4.21 8.10 8.59
N LEU A 37 -4.38 6.86 9.06
CA LEU A 37 -4.37 5.69 8.17
C LEU A 37 -5.49 5.74 7.14
N THR A 38 -6.68 6.17 7.57
CA THR A 38 -7.81 6.31 6.65
C THR A 38 -7.55 7.39 5.61
N ASP A 39 -6.97 8.52 6.02
CA ASP A 39 -6.61 9.60 5.11
C ASP A 39 -5.55 9.15 4.09
N ILE A 40 -4.58 8.32 4.51
CA ILE A 40 -3.60 7.74 3.58
C ILE A 40 -4.31 6.91 2.50
N LEU A 41 -5.27 6.08 2.89
CA LEU A 41 -6.06 5.32 1.92
C LEU A 41 -6.81 6.27 0.97
N TYR A 42 -7.42 7.30 1.52
CA TYR A 42 -8.19 8.26 0.73
C TYR A 42 -7.34 8.94 -0.34
N VAL A 43 -6.19 9.49 0.03
CA VAL A 43 -5.32 10.17 -0.94
C VAL A 43 -4.68 9.18 -1.92
N THR A 44 -4.43 7.93 -1.48
CA THR A 44 -3.91 6.89 -2.34
C THR A 44 -4.93 6.48 -3.41
N TYR A 45 -6.19 6.28 -3.03
CA TYR A 45 -7.26 6.01 -3.99
C TYR A 45 -7.44 7.18 -4.96
N GLY A 46 -7.34 8.43 -4.46
CA GLY A 46 -7.39 9.61 -5.31
C GLY A 46 -6.28 9.61 -6.36
N ALA A 47 -5.06 9.24 -5.95
CA ALA A 47 -3.94 9.15 -6.88
C ALA A 47 -4.18 8.06 -7.94
N GLY A 48 -4.65 6.88 -7.52
CA GLY A 48 -4.98 5.79 -8.44
C GLY A 48 -6.00 6.23 -9.47
N HIS A 49 -7.06 6.89 -9.03
CA HIS A 49 -8.08 7.42 -9.94
C HIS A 49 -7.49 8.41 -10.94
N ALA A 50 -6.63 9.32 -10.47
CA ALA A 50 -6.01 10.34 -11.32
C ALA A 50 -5.13 9.74 -12.42
N PHE A 51 -4.49 8.59 -12.15
CA PHE A 51 -3.63 7.92 -13.12
C PHE A 51 -4.34 6.82 -13.92
N GLY A 52 -5.65 6.64 -13.73
CA GLY A 52 -6.38 5.62 -14.45
C GLY A 52 -6.04 4.19 -14.01
N ILE A 53 -5.64 4.01 -12.76
CA ILE A 53 -5.26 2.73 -12.20
C ILE A 53 -6.42 2.14 -11.40
N ASP A 54 -6.77 0.89 -11.67
CA ASP A 54 -7.76 0.17 -10.87
C ASP A 54 -7.08 -0.40 -9.63
N LEU A 55 -7.05 0.40 -8.55
CA LEU A 55 -6.35 0.01 -7.32
C LEU A 55 -7.01 -1.17 -6.61
N ASP A 56 -8.31 -1.33 -6.72
CA ASP A 56 -8.99 -2.48 -6.10
C ASP A 56 -8.49 -3.79 -6.72
N GLU A 57 -8.39 -3.84 -8.05
CA GLU A 57 -7.86 -5.01 -8.74
C GLU A 57 -6.36 -5.21 -8.46
N CYS A 58 -5.60 -4.10 -8.44
CA CYS A 58 -4.19 -4.17 -8.06
C CYS A 58 -4.02 -4.71 -6.65
N PHE A 59 -4.83 -4.25 -5.71
CA PHE A 59 -4.77 -4.70 -4.32
C PHE A 59 -5.05 -6.20 -4.22
N GLU A 60 -6.07 -6.67 -4.92
CA GLU A 60 -6.41 -8.11 -4.93
C GLU A 60 -5.24 -8.95 -5.47
N GLU A 61 -4.62 -8.50 -6.54
CA GLU A 61 -3.47 -9.20 -7.11
C GLU A 61 -2.29 -9.23 -6.13
N VAL A 62 -1.98 -8.10 -5.50
CA VAL A 62 -0.91 -8.03 -4.50
C VAL A 62 -1.24 -8.90 -3.29
N GLN A 63 -2.50 -8.91 -2.86
CA GLN A 63 -2.93 -9.76 -1.75
C GLN A 63 -2.72 -11.24 -2.09
N ASN A 64 -3.10 -11.67 -3.28
CA ASN A 64 -2.91 -13.05 -3.73
C ASN A 64 -1.42 -13.40 -3.80
N SER A 65 -0.60 -12.47 -4.30
CA SER A 65 0.85 -12.65 -4.32
C SER A 65 1.42 -12.80 -2.91
N ASN A 66 0.99 -11.93 -1.99
CA ASN A 66 1.45 -12.01 -0.60
C ASN A 66 1.03 -13.30 0.07
N MET A 67 -0.19 -13.77 -0.19
CA MET A 67 -0.65 -15.07 0.34
C MET A 67 0.14 -16.23 -0.24
N SER A 68 0.66 -16.10 -1.47
CA SER A 68 1.49 -17.14 -2.09
C SER A 68 2.88 -17.27 -1.46
N LYS A 69 3.28 -16.33 -0.58
CA LYS A 69 4.53 -16.42 0.17
C LYS A 69 4.49 -17.46 1.29
N LEU A 70 3.30 -17.90 1.67
CA LEU A 70 3.13 -18.85 2.78
C LEU A 70 3.73 -20.22 2.44
N ASP A 71 4.06 -21.01 3.48
CA ASP A 71 4.57 -22.36 3.28
C ASP A 71 3.43 -23.32 2.91
N GLU A 72 3.75 -24.59 2.75
CA GLU A 72 2.78 -25.62 2.33
C GLU A 72 1.64 -25.79 3.34
N ASN A 73 1.86 -25.40 4.59
CA ASN A 73 0.87 -25.48 5.66
C ASN A 73 0.08 -24.18 5.83
N GLY A 74 0.27 -23.19 4.94
CA GLY A 74 -0.41 -21.92 5.02
C GLY A 74 0.15 -20.98 6.07
N LYS A 75 1.40 -21.18 6.51
CA LYS A 75 2.03 -20.38 7.55
C LYS A 75 3.13 -19.49 6.95
N PRO A 76 3.31 -18.27 7.48
CA PRO A 76 4.37 -17.39 6.99
C PRO A 76 5.75 -17.92 7.40
N ILE A 77 6.73 -17.68 6.53
CA ILE A 77 8.13 -17.98 6.78
C ILE A 77 8.84 -16.64 7.03
N TYR A 78 9.51 -16.51 8.19
CA TYR A 78 10.18 -15.28 8.56
C TYR A 78 11.69 -15.39 8.47
N ASN A 79 12.36 -14.28 8.11
CA ASN A 79 13.81 -14.22 8.24
C ASN A 79 14.19 -13.73 9.66
N ASP A 80 15.50 -13.59 9.92
CA ASP A 80 16.01 -13.17 11.23
C ASP A 80 15.55 -11.76 11.63
N ALA A 81 15.22 -10.91 10.65
CA ALA A 81 14.72 -9.56 10.90
C ALA A 81 13.19 -9.52 11.10
N GLY A 82 12.50 -10.67 11.08
CA GLY A 82 11.06 -10.74 11.22
C GLY A 82 10.27 -10.42 9.95
N LYS A 83 10.94 -10.37 8.80
CA LYS A 83 10.29 -10.11 7.52
C LYS A 83 9.80 -11.41 6.89
N VAL A 84 8.59 -11.39 6.30
CA VAL A 84 8.03 -12.56 5.62
C VAL A 84 8.84 -12.87 4.36
N MET A 85 9.29 -14.11 4.24
CA MET A 85 10.05 -14.61 3.10
C MET A 85 9.12 -15.27 2.09
N LYS A 86 9.65 -15.46 0.87
CA LYS A 86 8.91 -16.12 -0.21
C LYS A 86 8.90 -17.64 0.01
N GLY A 87 7.71 -18.23 0.02
CA GLY A 87 7.55 -19.68 0.13
C GLY A 87 7.69 -20.38 -1.21
N PRO A 88 7.48 -21.71 -1.22
CA PRO A 88 7.73 -22.54 -2.42
C PRO A 88 6.79 -22.24 -3.58
N ASN A 89 5.59 -21.74 -3.31
CA ASN A 89 4.58 -21.47 -4.34
C ASN A 89 4.43 -19.98 -4.66
N TYR A 90 5.41 -19.18 -4.26
CA TYR A 90 5.36 -17.73 -4.47
C TYR A 90 5.27 -17.37 -5.95
N PHE A 91 4.40 -16.42 -6.27
CA PHE A 91 4.37 -15.78 -7.58
C PHE A 91 4.41 -14.25 -7.42
N LYS A 92 5.11 -13.60 -8.34
CA LYS A 92 5.24 -12.15 -8.37
C LYS A 92 3.92 -11.53 -8.86
N PRO A 93 3.44 -10.42 -8.25
CA PRO A 93 2.23 -9.78 -8.74
C PRO A 93 2.43 -9.21 -10.15
N ASN A 94 1.40 -9.36 -10.99
CA ASN A 94 1.39 -8.79 -12.33
C ASN A 94 0.29 -7.74 -12.42
N LEU A 95 0.67 -6.48 -12.41
CA LEU A 95 -0.27 -5.35 -12.39
C LEU A 95 -0.51 -4.74 -13.77
N SER A 96 0.17 -5.20 -14.81
CA SER A 96 0.12 -4.58 -16.12
C SER A 96 -1.28 -4.49 -16.71
N LYS A 97 -2.14 -5.46 -16.42
CA LYS A 97 -3.51 -5.49 -16.95
C LYS A 97 -4.47 -4.54 -16.25
N PHE A 98 -4.04 -3.93 -15.13
CA PHE A 98 -4.89 -3.03 -14.34
C PHE A 98 -4.52 -1.56 -14.53
N VAL A 99 -3.58 -1.27 -15.40
CA VAL A 99 -3.20 0.09 -15.75
C VAL A 99 -3.58 0.37 -17.20
N SER A 100 -4.15 1.56 -17.44
CA SER A 100 -4.61 1.93 -18.78
C SER A 100 -3.52 2.65 -19.59
#